data_c8d5ef8a24f9da7e48e9a683c38cfe16
#
_entry.id   c8d5ef8a24f9da7e48e9a683c38cfe16
#
_cell.length_a   1.000
_cell.length_b   1.000
_cell.length_c   1.000
_cell.angle_alpha   90.00
_cell.angle_beta   90.00
_cell.angle_gamma   90.00
#
_symmetry.space_group_name_H-M   'P 1'
#
loop_
_entity.id
_entity.type
_entity.pdbx_description
1 polymer ?
#
loop_
_entity_poly.entity_id
_entity_poly.type
_entity_poly.pdbx_seq_one_letter_code
_entity_poly.pdbx_strand_id
1 'polypeptide(L)'
;MTFLDAIILAIIEGLTEFLPISSTGHMIIASTFMGNASNNFVKLFTVAIQFGAILSVVLVYFQKFLQSFRFYLLLGAAFIPTGIIGLLAKKHIDALLENVVVVAWSLLIGGIV
;
A
#
# COMPACT_ATOMS: atom_id res chain seq x y z
N MET A 1 -6.57 16.57 8.60
CA MET A 1 -7.21 15.24 8.77
C MET A 1 -7.92 15.21 10.12
N THR A 2 -9.18 14.84 10.11
CA THR A 2 -9.96 14.69 11.34
C THR A 2 -9.81 13.27 11.92
N PHE A 3 -10.25 13.07 13.15
CA PHE A 3 -10.29 11.75 13.77
C PHE A 3 -11.18 10.78 12.99
N LEU A 4 -12.29 11.28 12.45
CA LEU A 4 -13.19 10.48 11.62
C LEU A 4 -12.51 10.06 10.31
N ASP A 5 -11.75 10.95 9.68
CA ASP A 5 -10.98 10.63 8.47
C ASP A 5 -9.99 9.51 8.74
N ALA A 6 -9.31 9.56 9.88
CA ALA A 6 -8.36 8.53 10.30
C ALA A 6 -9.06 7.16 10.47
N ILE A 7 -10.23 7.13 11.08
CA ILE A 7 -10.99 5.89 11.26
C ILE A 7 -11.43 5.32 9.90
N ILE A 8 -11.92 6.15 9.01
CA ILE A 8 -12.36 5.73 7.67
C ILE A 8 -11.19 5.13 6.88
N LEU A 9 -10.04 5.82 6.85
CA LEU A 9 -8.85 5.33 6.15
C LEU A 9 -8.34 4.03 6.76
N ALA A 10 -8.36 3.90 8.08
CA ALA A 10 -7.93 2.68 8.76
C ALA A 10 -8.84 1.48 8.43
N ILE A 11 -10.16 1.70 8.33
CA ILE A 11 -11.11 0.65 7.95
C ILE A 11 -10.86 0.23 6.50
N ILE A 12 -10.69 1.18 5.59
CA ILE A 12 -10.39 0.90 4.18
C ILE A 12 -9.09 0.09 4.07
N GLU A 13 -8.05 0.51 4.79
CA GLU A 13 -6.76 -0.21 4.80
C GLU A 13 -6.93 -1.64 5.30
N GLY A 14 -7.59 -1.84 6.43
CA GLY A 14 -7.79 -3.17 7.01
C GLY A 14 -8.57 -4.10 6.08
N LEU A 15 -9.53 -3.59 5.32
CA LEU A 15 -10.32 -4.38 4.39
C LEU A 15 -9.59 -4.66 3.08
N THR A 16 -8.74 -3.75 2.61
CA THR A 16 -8.17 -3.83 1.26
C THR A 16 -6.71 -4.29 1.21
N GLU A 17 -5.97 -4.31 2.34
CA GLU A 17 -4.54 -4.62 2.33
C GLU A 17 -4.26 -6.04 1.82
N PHE A 18 -5.01 -7.01 2.30
CA PHE A 18 -4.76 -8.42 2.00
C PHE A 18 -5.63 -8.97 0.87
N LEU A 19 -6.56 -8.19 0.37
CA LEU A 19 -7.27 -8.52 -0.86
C LEU A 19 -6.46 -8.00 -2.05
N PRO A 20 -6.43 -8.72 -3.18
CA PRO A 20 -5.65 -8.30 -4.35
C PRO A 20 -6.36 -7.18 -5.12
N ILE A 21 -6.66 -6.07 -4.45
CA ILE A 21 -7.43 -4.95 -4.99
C ILE A 21 -6.75 -3.60 -4.82
N SER A 22 -5.49 -3.58 -4.39
CA SER A 22 -4.68 -2.38 -4.14
C SER A 22 -5.24 -1.47 -3.05
N SER A 23 -4.79 -1.66 -1.80
CA SER A 23 -5.15 -0.78 -0.68
C SER A 23 -4.68 0.65 -0.92
N THR A 24 -3.48 0.83 -1.46
CA THR A 24 -2.92 2.14 -1.76
C THR A 24 -3.80 2.92 -2.72
N GLY A 25 -4.26 2.27 -3.80
CA GLY A 25 -5.17 2.90 -4.76
C GLY A 25 -6.49 3.32 -4.13
N HIS A 26 -7.08 2.45 -3.32
CA HIS A 26 -8.33 2.76 -2.61
C HIS A 26 -8.16 3.92 -1.63
N MET A 27 -7.03 3.99 -0.92
CA MET A 27 -6.78 5.08 0.02
C MET A 27 -6.51 6.41 -0.69
N ILE A 28 -5.87 6.40 -1.85
CA ILE A 28 -5.69 7.61 -2.66
C ILE A 28 -7.05 8.16 -3.08
N ILE A 29 -7.95 7.31 -3.57
CA ILE A 29 -9.29 7.71 -3.96
C ILE A 29 -10.06 8.24 -2.75
N ALA A 30 -10.08 7.51 -1.63
CA ALA A 30 -10.78 7.91 -0.42
C ALA A 30 -10.27 9.26 0.11
N SER A 31 -8.95 9.44 0.21
CA SER A 31 -8.38 10.70 0.71
C SER A 31 -8.66 11.86 -0.24
N THR A 32 -8.76 11.62 -1.54
CA THR A 32 -9.15 12.64 -2.51
C THR A 32 -10.60 13.08 -2.29
N PHE A 33 -11.53 12.14 -2.10
CA PHE A 33 -12.92 12.47 -1.79
C PHE A 33 -13.07 13.21 -0.47
N MET A 34 -12.19 12.93 0.50
CA MET A 34 -12.16 13.61 1.79
C MET A 34 -11.47 14.98 1.74
N GLY A 35 -10.90 15.36 0.58
CA GLY A 35 -10.20 16.63 0.41
C GLY A 35 -8.80 16.66 1.03
N ASN A 36 -8.24 15.52 1.40
CA ASN A 36 -6.97 15.41 2.14
C ASN A 36 -5.80 14.87 1.32
N ALA A 37 -5.98 14.63 0.02
CA ALA A 37 -5.00 13.93 -0.81
C ALA A 37 -3.62 14.59 -0.85
N SER A 38 -3.55 15.92 -0.75
CA SER A 38 -2.30 16.68 -0.80
C SER A 38 -1.65 16.90 0.57
N ASN A 39 -2.31 16.48 1.65
CA ASN A 39 -1.80 16.67 3.01
C ASN A 39 -0.68 15.68 3.31
N ASN A 40 0.50 16.17 3.65
CA ASN A 40 1.65 15.32 3.96
C ASN A 40 1.41 14.42 5.19
N PHE A 41 0.65 14.90 6.17
CA PHE A 41 0.29 14.10 7.35
C PHE A 41 -0.58 12.91 6.94
N VAL A 42 -1.54 13.10 6.02
CA VAL A 42 -2.39 12.01 5.51
C VAL A 42 -1.55 10.97 4.76
N LYS A 43 -0.59 11.42 3.95
CA LYS A 43 0.34 10.52 3.25
C LYS A 43 1.16 9.69 4.24
N LEU A 44 1.70 10.32 5.28
CA LEU A 44 2.46 9.63 6.32
C LEU A 44 1.58 8.66 7.10
N PHE A 45 0.38 9.07 7.47
CA PHE A 45 -0.59 8.23 8.18
C PHE A 45 -0.95 6.99 7.34
N THR A 46 -1.19 7.18 6.05
CA THR A 46 -1.49 6.09 5.11
C THR A 46 -0.39 5.04 5.09
N VAL A 47 0.86 5.47 4.98
CA VAL A 47 2.01 4.55 5.01
C VAL A 47 2.13 3.86 6.37
N ALA A 48 1.90 4.59 7.46
CA ALA A 48 1.99 4.03 8.81
C ALA A 48 0.97 2.94 9.06
N ILE A 49 -0.28 3.12 8.63
CA ILE A 49 -1.33 2.10 8.81
C ILE A 49 -1.11 0.89 7.88
N GLN A 50 -0.55 1.08 6.68
CA GLN A 50 -0.13 -0.03 5.82
C GLN A 50 0.95 -0.87 6.51
N PHE A 51 1.94 -0.22 7.09
CA PHE A 51 2.98 -0.91 7.85
C PHE A 51 2.37 -1.70 9.02
N GLY A 52 1.44 -1.10 9.76
CA GLY A 52 0.75 -1.76 10.87
C GLY A 52 -0.04 -2.99 10.43
N ALA A 53 -0.74 -2.91 9.30
CA ALA A 53 -1.48 -4.04 8.74
C ALA A 53 -0.55 -5.19 8.35
N ILE A 54 0.56 -4.89 7.69
CA ILE A 54 1.57 -5.89 7.31
C ILE A 54 2.19 -6.51 8.55
N LEU A 55 2.50 -5.71 9.56
CA LEU A 55 3.06 -6.19 10.82
C LEU A 55 2.12 -7.16 11.54
N SER A 56 0.80 -6.97 11.43
CA SER A 56 -0.17 -7.89 12.02
C SER A 56 -0.05 -9.30 11.45
N VAL A 57 0.21 -9.44 10.15
CA VAL A 57 0.43 -10.75 9.52
C VAL A 57 1.74 -11.37 10.00
N VAL A 58 2.78 -10.58 10.15
CA VAL A 58 4.05 -11.07 10.69
C VAL A 58 3.87 -11.63 12.11
N LEU A 59 3.09 -10.94 12.96
CA LEU A 59 2.81 -11.39 14.33
C LEU A 59 1.99 -12.67 14.37
N VAL A 60 1.00 -12.81 13.48
CA VAL A 60 0.14 -14.00 13.42
C VAL A 60 0.90 -15.21 12.89
N TYR A 61 1.76 -15.02 11.91
CA TYR A 61 2.45 -16.11 11.20
C TYR A 61 3.95 -16.14 11.46
N PHE A 62 4.43 -15.52 12.56
CA PHE A 62 5.88 -15.41 12.77
C PHE A 62 6.58 -16.76 12.84
N GLN A 63 5.92 -17.81 13.34
CA GLN A 63 6.50 -19.15 13.36
C GLN A 63 6.77 -19.70 11.96
N LYS A 64 5.91 -19.40 11.00
CA LYS A 64 6.14 -19.77 9.58
C LYS A 64 7.35 -19.02 9.01
N PHE A 65 7.52 -17.77 9.37
CA PHE A 65 8.65 -16.96 8.90
C PHE A 65 9.99 -17.41 9.49
N LEU A 66 9.98 -18.15 10.61
CA LEU A 66 11.20 -18.67 11.24
C LEU A 66 11.62 -20.06 10.74
N GLN A 67 10.79 -20.74 9.94
CA GLN A 67 10.99 -22.16 9.63
C GLN A 67 12.06 -22.44 8.58
N SER A 68 12.41 -21.50 7.70
CA SER A 68 13.30 -21.81 6.59
C SER A 68 14.16 -20.63 6.18
N PHE A 69 15.47 -20.81 6.26
CA PHE A 69 16.45 -19.85 5.72
C PHE A 69 16.34 -19.73 4.19
N ARG A 70 16.05 -20.84 3.52
CA ARG A 70 15.83 -20.86 2.05
C ARG A 70 14.68 -19.96 1.63
N PHE A 71 13.60 -19.91 2.41
CA PHE A 71 12.46 -19.03 2.17
C PHE A 71 12.88 -17.57 2.14
N TYR A 72 13.71 -17.13 3.10
CA TYR A 72 14.23 -15.76 3.15
C TYR A 72 15.16 -15.46 1.99
N LEU A 73 15.99 -16.41 1.57
CA LEU A 73 16.83 -16.24 0.39
C LEU A 73 16.00 -16.03 -0.88
N LEU A 74 14.92 -16.80 -1.05
CA LEU A 74 14.01 -16.65 -2.18
C LEU A 74 13.28 -15.31 -2.16
N LEU A 75 12.83 -14.87 -0.96
CA LEU A 75 12.21 -13.55 -0.80
C LEU A 75 13.19 -12.43 -1.14
N GLY A 76 14.43 -12.53 -0.68
CA GLY A 76 15.47 -11.56 -1.00
C GLY A 76 15.77 -11.50 -2.49
N ALA A 77 15.88 -12.66 -3.14
CA ALA A 77 16.11 -12.74 -4.57
C ALA A 77 14.97 -12.14 -5.38
N ALA A 78 13.73 -12.30 -4.93
CA ALA A 78 12.57 -11.68 -5.56
C ALA A 78 12.50 -10.17 -5.30
N PHE A 79 12.90 -9.73 -4.11
CA PHE A 79 12.85 -8.33 -3.69
C PHE A 79 13.90 -7.46 -4.40
N ILE A 80 15.10 -7.99 -4.66
CA ILE A 80 16.20 -7.21 -5.25
C ILE A 80 15.82 -6.58 -6.59
N PRO A 81 15.32 -7.33 -7.61
CA PRO A 81 14.89 -6.72 -8.87
C PRO A 81 13.79 -5.69 -8.69
N THR A 82 12.80 -6.00 -7.85
CA THR A 82 11.68 -5.10 -7.57
C THR A 82 12.16 -3.81 -6.91
N GLY A 83 13.07 -3.91 -5.95
CA GLY A 83 13.66 -2.75 -5.27
C GLY A 83 14.47 -1.87 -6.21
N ILE A 84 15.26 -2.47 -7.09
CA ILE A 84 16.06 -1.74 -8.09
C ILE A 84 15.13 -0.96 -9.04
N ILE A 85 14.14 -1.62 -9.60
CA ILE A 85 13.16 -0.99 -10.51
C ILE A 85 12.40 0.12 -9.77
N GLY A 86 11.98 -0.13 -8.54
CA GLY A 86 11.28 0.86 -7.72
C GLY A 86 12.12 2.11 -7.46
N LEU A 87 13.40 1.96 -7.15
CA LEU A 87 14.29 3.09 -6.92
C LEU A 87 14.57 3.88 -8.20
N LEU A 88 14.79 3.20 -9.33
CA LEU A 88 15.06 3.84 -10.61
C LEU A 88 13.84 4.58 -11.17
N ALA A 89 12.64 4.04 -10.92
CA ALA A 89 11.39 4.58 -11.43
C ALA A 89 10.63 5.42 -10.39
N LYS A 90 11.22 5.69 -9.22
CA LYS A 90 10.52 6.33 -8.11
C LYS A 90 9.83 7.63 -8.50
N LYS A 91 10.49 8.50 -9.26
CA LYS A 91 9.91 9.79 -9.66
C LYS A 91 8.65 9.61 -10.51
N HIS A 92 8.69 8.66 -11.44
CA HIS A 92 7.54 8.37 -12.30
C HIS A 92 6.40 7.72 -11.52
N ILE A 93 6.72 6.79 -10.61
CA ILE A 93 5.73 6.11 -9.78
C ILE A 93 5.03 7.12 -8.85
N ASP A 94 5.80 7.98 -8.18
CA ASP A 94 5.24 9.00 -7.28
C ASP A 94 4.34 9.98 -8.03
N ALA A 95 4.75 10.41 -9.22
CA ALA A 95 3.94 11.30 -10.06
C ALA A 95 2.62 10.65 -10.48
N LEU A 96 2.64 9.36 -10.84
CA LEU A 96 1.43 8.62 -11.21
C LEU A 96 0.50 8.40 -10.02
N LEU A 97 1.05 8.13 -8.83
CA LEU A 97 0.26 7.93 -7.61
C LEU A 97 -0.40 9.22 -7.10
N GLU A 98 0.15 10.37 -7.42
CA GLU A 98 -0.45 11.66 -7.07
C GLU A 98 -1.65 12.02 -7.97
N ASN A 99 -1.79 11.37 -9.11
CA ASN A 99 -2.89 11.61 -10.04
C ASN A 99 -4.01 10.58 -9.80
N VAL A 100 -5.10 11.04 -9.16
CA VAL A 100 -6.22 10.16 -8.82
C VAL A 100 -6.91 9.57 -10.06
N VAL A 101 -6.91 10.28 -11.18
CA VAL A 101 -7.52 9.80 -12.43
C VAL A 101 -6.73 8.60 -12.96
N VAL A 102 -5.40 8.67 -12.93
CA VAL A 102 -4.54 7.54 -13.34
C VAL A 102 -4.76 6.35 -12.40
N VAL A 103 -4.84 6.58 -11.08
CA VAL A 103 -5.09 5.52 -10.10
C VAL A 103 -6.45 4.86 -10.36
N ALA A 104 -7.50 5.63 -10.57
CA ALA A 104 -8.84 5.11 -10.84
C ALA A 104 -8.88 4.26 -12.11
N TRP A 105 -8.29 4.73 -13.21
CA TRP A 105 -8.21 3.96 -14.45
C TRP A 105 -7.37 2.69 -14.29
N SER A 106 -6.27 2.76 -13.55
CA SER A 106 -5.42 1.60 -13.27
C SER A 106 -6.17 0.52 -12.50
N LEU A 107 -6.95 0.91 -11.50
CA LEU A 107 -7.78 -0.02 -10.72
C LEU A 107 -8.87 -0.66 -11.58
N LEU A 108 -9.52 0.14 -12.44
CA LEU A 108 -10.56 -0.37 -13.32
C LEU A 108 -10.01 -1.39 -14.32
N ILE A 109 -8.91 -1.05 -14.98
CA ILE A 109 -8.26 -1.94 -15.96
C ILE A 109 -7.74 -3.20 -15.26
N GLY A 110 -7.08 -3.05 -14.13
CA GLY A 110 -6.55 -4.17 -13.35
C GLY A 110 -7.66 -5.10 -12.82
N GLY A 111 -8.80 -4.53 -12.47
CA GLY A 111 -9.95 -5.31 -12.00
C GLY A 111 -10.64 -6.10 -13.10
N ILE A 112 -10.57 -5.64 -14.35
CA ILE A 112 -11.11 -6.36 -15.51
C ILE A 112 -10.19 -7.50 -15.94
N VAL A 113 -8.89 -7.27 -15.89
CA VAL A 113 -7.87 -8.28 -16.20
C VAL A 113 -7.72 -9.29 -15.07
#